data_655fd12bc5efd536653d49d1205056dc
#
_entry.id   655fd12bc5efd536653d49d1205056dc
#
_cell.length_a   1.000
_cell.length_b   1.000
_cell.length_c   1.000
_cell.angle_alpha   90.00
_cell.angle_beta   90.00
_cell.angle_gamma   90.00
#
_symmetry.space_group_name_H-M   'P 1'
#
loop_
_entity.id
_entity.type
_entity.pdbx_description
1 polymer ?
#
loop_
_entity_poly.entity_id
_entity_poly.type
_entity_poly.pdbx_seq_one_letter_code
_entity_poly.pdbx_strand_id
1 'polypeptide(L)'
;MSDIVNSAIAAINEKLADNAISGSVKFDMGDTGTIMVDENGASAADADAEADCTLIADAETLKGILDGDIDPTSAVMSGQLTIEGDMGLAMSLGNALA
;
A
#
# COMPACT_ATOMS: atom_id res chain seq x y z
N MET A 1 4.27 12.42 12.59
CA MET A 1 4.00 11.97 12.45
C MET A 1 3.80 10.98 12.39
N SER A 2 4.18 10.38 12.03
CA SER A 2 3.53 9.40 12.04
C SER A 2 4.24 8.17 12.23
N ASP A 3 4.25 7.64 13.43
CA ASP A 3 4.82 6.33 13.71
C ASP A 3 4.11 5.25 12.90
N ILE A 4 2.83 5.45 12.62
CA ILE A 4 2.05 4.52 11.80
C ILE A 4 2.59 4.48 10.38
N VAL A 5 2.86 5.64 9.79
CA VAL A 5 3.41 5.71 8.44
C VAL A 5 4.80 5.07 8.41
N ASN A 6 5.64 5.42 9.37
CA ASN A 6 7.00 4.88 9.43
C ASN A 6 7.00 3.36 9.63
N SER A 7 6.11 2.85 10.48
CA SER A 7 5.98 1.42 10.70
C SER A 7 5.50 0.70 9.44
N ALA A 8 4.55 1.30 8.73
CA ALA A 8 4.03 0.73 7.50
C ALA A 8 5.12 0.70 6.42
N ILE A 9 5.89 1.79 6.30
CA ILE A 9 6.99 1.86 5.34
C ILE A 9 8.00 0.75 5.62
N ALA A 10 8.38 0.57 6.88
CA ALA A 10 9.34 -0.47 7.25
C ALA A 10 8.81 -1.86 6.93
N ALA A 11 7.53 -2.11 7.23
CA ALA A 11 6.92 -3.41 6.96
C ALA A 11 6.82 -3.68 5.46
N ILE A 12 6.46 -2.68 4.68
CA ILE A 12 6.38 -2.82 3.23
C ILE A 12 7.76 -3.09 2.65
N ASN A 13 8.77 -2.35 3.06
CA ASN A 13 10.13 -2.55 2.57
C ASN A 13 10.65 -3.95 2.91
N GLU A 14 10.32 -4.45 4.09
CA GLU A 14 10.72 -5.80 4.49
C GLU A 14 10.09 -6.84 3.57
N LYS A 15 8.80 -6.69 3.27
CA LYS A 15 8.08 -7.63 2.41
C LYS A 15 8.51 -7.53 0.96
N LEU A 16 8.94 -6.36 0.51
CA LEU A 16 9.37 -6.15 -0.86
C LEU A 16 10.85 -6.46 -1.10
N ALA A 17 11.61 -6.78 -0.06
CA ALA A 17 13.03 -7.04 -0.19
C ALA A 17 13.33 -8.08 -1.28
N ASP A 18 12.47 -9.10 -1.41
CA ASP A 18 12.65 -10.16 -2.39
C ASP A 18 11.65 -10.08 -3.55
N ASN A 19 10.72 -9.10 -3.52
CA ASN A 19 9.61 -9.05 -4.47
C ASN A 19 9.33 -7.62 -4.93
N ALA A 20 10.28 -7.03 -5.64
CA ALA A 20 10.10 -5.67 -6.15
C ALA A 20 8.95 -5.61 -7.15
N ILE A 21 8.25 -4.48 -7.20
CA ILE A 21 7.18 -4.27 -8.16
C ILE A 21 7.69 -3.42 -9.32
N SER A 22 7.00 -3.50 -10.46
CA SER A 22 7.28 -2.63 -11.61
C SER A 22 6.25 -1.53 -11.58
N GLY A 23 6.67 -0.28 -11.59
CA GLY A 23 5.76 0.85 -11.56
C GLY A 23 5.63 1.44 -10.17
N SER A 24 4.60 2.23 -9.95
CA SER A 24 4.41 2.90 -8.67
C SER A 24 2.98 2.74 -8.16
N VAL A 25 2.87 2.55 -6.85
CA VAL A 25 1.58 2.43 -6.16
C VAL A 25 1.59 3.40 -4.98
N LYS A 26 0.52 4.17 -4.87
CA LYS A 26 0.37 5.09 -3.76
C LYS A 26 -0.66 4.54 -2.79
N PHE A 27 -0.28 4.47 -1.50
CA PHE A 27 -1.22 4.12 -0.44
C PHE A 27 -1.71 5.41 0.20
N ASP A 28 -2.99 5.69 0.03
CA ASP A 28 -3.61 6.87 0.61
C ASP A 28 -4.37 6.46 1.87
N MET A 29 -3.86 6.86 3.02
CA MET A 29 -4.47 6.54 4.31
C MET A 29 -5.19 7.73 4.92
N GLY A 30 -5.61 8.67 4.07
CA GLY A 30 -6.32 9.85 4.53
C GLY A 30 -5.44 10.72 5.42
N ASP A 31 -5.97 11.10 6.56
CA ASP A 31 -5.27 11.99 7.48
C ASP A 31 -4.03 11.38 8.11
N THR A 32 -3.91 10.06 8.08
CA THR A 32 -2.74 9.38 8.64
C THR A 32 -1.50 9.62 7.81
N GLY A 33 -1.65 9.70 6.49
CA GLY A 33 -0.53 9.97 5.60
C GLY A 33 -0.62 9.21 4.30
N THR A 34 0.41 9.34 3.49
CA THR A 34 0.49 8.72 2.17
C THR A 34 1.86 8.06 2.02
N ILE A 35 1.87 6.88 1.43
CA ILE A 35 3.10 6.13 1.18
C ILE A 35 3.18 5.84 -0.31
N MET A 36 4.34 6.07 -0.89
CA MET A 36 4.61 5.70 -2.28
C MET A 36 5.47 4.43 -2.29
N VAL A 37 5.06 3.46 -3.09
CA VAL A 37 5.81 2.22 -3.27
C VAL A 37 6.18 2.11 -4.75
N ASP A 38 7.45 1.92 -5.02
CA ASP A 38 7.92 1.74 -6.38
C ASP A 38 9.04 0.70 -6.38
N GLU A 39 9.76 0.59 -7.49
CA GLU A 39 10.81 -0.42 -7.60
C GLU A 39 11.98 -0.18 -6.64
N ASN A 40 12.06 0.99 -6.04
CA ASN A 40 13.09 1.32 -5.05
C ASN A 40 12.63 1.07 -3.62
N GLY A 41 11.37 0.70 -3.43
CA GLY A 41 10.79 0.43 -2.12
C GLY A 41 9.72 1.42 -1.74
N ALA A 42 9.45 1.52 -0.44
CA ALA A 42 8.41 2.39 0.09
C ALA A 42 9.00 3.62 0.75
N SER A 43 8.33 4.74 0.61
CA SER A 43 8.72 5.99 1.26
C SER A 43 7.50 6.86 1.49
N ALA A 44 7.61 7.83 2.41
CA ALA A 44 6.54 8.77 2.65
C ALA A 44 6.37 9.66 1.41
N ALA A 45 5.14 10.02 1.11
CA ALA A 45 4.84 10.83 -0.06
C ALA A 45 3.74 11.84 0.25
N ASP A 46 3.57 12.80 -0.66
CA ASP A 46 2.48 13.76 -0.55
C ASP A 46 1.20 13.13 -1.11
N ALA A 47 0.06 13.54 -0.57
CA ALA A 47 -1.22 13.06 -1.05
C ALA A 47 -1.44 13.36 -2.54
N ASP A 48 -0.80 14.41 -3.04
CA ASP A 48 -0.90 14.82 -4.44
C ASP A 48 0.06 14.09 -5.37
N ALA A 49 0.93 13.24 -4.83
CA ALA A 49 1.89 12.52 -5.65
C ALA A 49 1.18 11.65 -6.67
N GLU A 50 1.73 11.57 -7.88
CA GLU A 50 1.15 10.75 -8.93
C GLU A 50 1.73 9.34 -8.88
N ALA A 51 0.90 8.37 -9.18
CA ALA A 51 1.32 6.98 -9.23
C ALA A 51 0.50 6.23 -10.27
N ASP A 52 1.00 5.09 -10.71
CA ASP A 52 0.30 4.27 -11.68
C ASP A 52 -0.97 3.66 -11.08
N CYS A 53 -0.97 3.45 -9.78
CA CYS A 53 -2.10 2.90 -9.06
C CYS A 53 -2.20 3.58 -7.70
N THR A 54 -3.42 3.78 -7.22
CA THR A 54 -3.65 4.33 -5.88
C THR A 54 -4.53 3.36 -5.10
N LEU A 55 -4.09 3.03 -3.91
CA LEU A 55 -4.85 2.19 -2.98
C LEU A 55 -5.30 3.08 -1.83
N ILE A 56 -6.60 3.16 -1.63
CA ILE A 56 -7.19 4.01 -0.60
C ILE A 56 -7.74 3.12 0.50
N ALA A 57 -7.20 3.26 1.70
CA ALA A 57 -7.63 2.48 2.85
C ALA A 57 -7.21 3.21 4.11
N ASP A 58 -7.84 2.91 5.23
CA ASP A 58 -7.36 3.50 6.47
C ASP A 58 -6.13 2.74 6.99
N ALA A 59 -5.48 3.31 8.00
CA ALA A 59 -4.26 2.72 8.54
C ALA A 59 -4.50 1.33 9.14
N GLU A 60 -5.64 1.11 9.77
CA GLU A 60 -5.96 -0.20 10.34
C GLU A 60 -6.09 -1.26 9.27
N THR A 61 -6.72 -0.93 8.15
CA THR A 61 -6.88 -1.87 7.05
C THR A 61 -5.53 -2.22 6.45
N LEU A 62 -4.68 -1.22 6.21
CA LEU A 62 -3.35 -1.48 5.68
C LEU A 62 -2.54 -2.33 6.64
N LYS A 63 -2.60 -2.03 7.93
CA LYS A 63 -1.88 -2.82 8.92
C LYS A 63 -2.35 -4.27 8.92
N GLY A 64 -3.67 -4.47 8.84
CA GLY A 64 -4.22 -5.83 8.77
C GLY A 64 -3.75 -6.60 7.55
N ILE A 65 -3.64 -5.92 6.42
CA ILE A 65 -3.13 -6.53 5.20
C ILE A 65 -1.65 -6.91 5.37
N LEU A 66 -0.86 -6.01 5.94
CA LEU A 66 0.57 -6.26 6.15
C LEU A 66 0.82 -7.37 7.16
N ASP A 67 -0.04 -7.49 8.16
CA ASP A 67 0.09 -8.53 9.19
C ASP A 67 -0.47 -9.88 8.74
N GLY A 68 -1.16 -9.91 7.61
CA GLY A 68 -1.78 -11.12 7.10
C GLY A 68 -3.16 -11.41 7.68
N ASP A 69 -3.71 -10.49 8.46
CA ASP A 69 -5.04 -10.65 9.07
C ASP A 69 -6.17 -10.31 8.09
N ILE A 70 -5.89 -9.46 7.11
CA ILE A 70 -6.87 -9.04 6.12
C ILE A 70 -6.37 -9.43 4.74
N ASP A 71 -7.20 -10.15 3.99
CA ASP A 71 -6.89 -10.48 2.60
C ASP A 71 -7.19 -9.25 1.73
N PRO A 72 -6.24 -8.77 0.93
CA PRO A 72 -6.47 -7.59 0.07
C PRO A 72 -7.69 -7.73 -0.82
N THR A 73 -7.92 -8.91 -1.40
CA THR A 73 -9.08 -9.14 -2.25
C THR A 73 -10.37 -8.98 -1.47
N SER A 74 -10.43 -9.54 -0.28
CA SER A 74 -11.61 -9.40 0.59
C SER A 74 -11.82 -7.96 1.01
N ALA A 75 -10.74 -7.22 1.25
CA ALA A 75 -10.85 -5.80 1.62
C ALA A 75 -11.47 -4.99 0.49
N VAL A 76 -11.10 -5.28 -0.76
CA VAL A 76 -11.70 -4.61 -1.91
C VAL A 76 -13.19 -4.94 -2.01
N MET A 77 -13.54 -6.20 -1.85
CA MET A 77 -14.93 -6.64 -1.96
C MET A 77 -15.82 -6.07 -0.87
N SER A 78 -15.27 -5.85 0.32
CA SER A 78 -16.03 -5.30 1.44
C SER A 78 -16.05 -3.77 1.48
N GLY A 79 -15.30 -3.12 0.58
CA GLY A 79 -15.24 -1.66 0.54
C GLY A 79 -14.22 -1.05 1.50
N GLN A 80 -13.41 -1.87 2.18
CA GLN A 80 -12.36 -1.38 3.06
C GLN A 80 -11.17 -0.84 2.29
N LEU A 81 -10.96 -1.35 1.09
CA LEU A 81 -9.87 -0.94 0.22
C LEU A 81 -10.43 -0.55 -1.14
N THR A 82 -10.08 0.64 -1.60
CA THR A 82 -10.47 1.11 -2.92
C THR A 82 -9.24 1.17 -3.81
N ILE A 83 -9.35 0.68 -5.02
CA ILE A 83 -8.25 0.67 -5.98
C ILE A 83 -8.59 1.59 -7.13
N GLU A 84 -7.68 2.52 -7.45
CA GLU A 84 -7.82 3.42 -8.59
C GLU A 84 -6.58 3.27 -9.46
N GLY A 85 -6.78 3.19 -10.75
CA GLY A 85 -5.68 3.08 -11.71
C GLY A 85 -5.44 1.64 -12.13
N ASP A 86 -4.17 1.25 -12.20
CA ASP A 86 -3.78 -0.05 -12.72
C ASP A 86 -4.11 -1.20 -11.76
N MET A 87 -5.15 -1.95 -12.07
CA MET A 87 -5.58 -3.08 -11.24
C MET A 87 -4.54 -4.20 -11.22
N GLY A 88 -3.87 -4.43 -12.34
CA GLY A 88 -2.84 -5.46 -12.39
C GLY A 88 -1.68 -5.17 -11.44
N LEU A 89 -1.29 -3.91 -11.37
CA LEU A 89 -0.24 -3.48 -10.46
C LEU A 89 -0.68 -3.63 -9.00
N ALA A 90 -1.93 -3.28 -8.71
CA ALA A 90 -2.48 -3.45 -7.36
C ALA A 90 -2.47 -4.91 -6.93
N MET A 91 -2.84 -5.81 -7.84
CA MET A 91 -2.82 -7.24 -7.55
C MET A 91 -1.40 -7.75 -7.32
N SER A 92 -0.45 -7.26 -8.13
CA SER A 92 0.95 -7.64 -7.97
C SER A 92 1.48 -7.21 -6.61
N LEU A 93 1.16 -5.98 -6.21
CA LEU A 93 1.59 -5.48 -4.89
C LEU A 93 0.92 -6.27 -3.77
N GLY A 94 -0.36 -6.56 -3.89
CA GLY A 94 -1.07 -7.36 -2.90
C GLY A 94 -0.41 -8.71 -2.68
N ASN A 95 -0.03 -9.37 -3.76
CA ASN A 95 0.66 -10.65 -3.68
C ASN A 95 2.05 -10.51 -3.04
N ALA A 96 2.75 -9.43 -3.34
CA ALA A 96 4.08 -9.19 -2.77
C ALA A 96 4.00 -8.91 -1.26
N LEU A 97 2.90 -8.31 -0.81
CA LEU A 97 2.72 -7.98 0.61
C LEU A 97 2.10 -9.11 1.43
N ALA A 98 1.54 -10.09 0.77
CA ALA A 98 0.85 -11.18 1.46
C ALA A 98 1.81 -12.14 2.18
#